data_bc910a1a3eddb90c3d49e395a3ca8847
#
_entry.id   bc910a1a3eddb90c3d49e395a3ca8847
#
_cell.length_a   1.000
_cell.length_b   1.000
_cell.length_c   1.000
_cell.angle_alpha   90.00
_cell.angle_beta   90.00
_cell.angle_gamma   90.00
#
_symmetry.space_group_name_H-M   'P 1'
#
loop_
_entity.id
_entity.type
_entity.pdbx_description
1 polymer ?
#
loop_
_entity_poly.entity_id
_entity_poly.type
_entity_poly.pdbx_seq_one_letter_code
_entity_poly.pdbx_strand_id
1 'polypeptide(L)'
;MEFWAGLPRGRDGGNTARATCRSIELGHQGNARVRVAIVGAGLAGLAAAVDLVDAGHGVDLYEARPFMGGKVGSWVDDGGNHIEMGLHVFFFNYANLFALLRKVGALDNLLPKDHTHLFVNKGGDLRELDFRFPIGAPFNGLKAFFTTPQLNWIDKLRNALALGTSPIVRGLVDYEGAMAVIRDLDRISFKAWFTGHGGSERSLERMWDPIAYALGFIDCEAISARCMLTIFLMFATKTEASKLNLLKGSPHRWLTGPILDYITARGARLHLRHRVGEVHYEEGPSADSPTRVTGLTLSTPEGPLRVEADTYLAALDVPGIQRLLPEAWRRYPQFDNIYKLDAVPVATVQLRYDGWVTELGQDAAAGQRRSDLSHPAGLNNLLYTADAQFSCFADLALASPVDYRKDGLGSLLQCVLTPGDPWIPKKTEEIVAATDAQVRALFPSAEGLTLVWSNVVKLAQSLYREAPGMEPYRPDQATPVANFFLAGSYTRQDYIDSMEGATMSGHLAAAAILGQPAKLASLASLVGPAAGRTTAAGVS
;
A
#
# COMPACT_ATOMS: atom_id res chain seq x y z
N MET A 1 12.01 -17.74 41.51
CA MET A 1 13.45 -17.49 41.78
C MET A 1 14.21 -18.60 41.07
N GLU A 2 15.28 -18.26 40.37
CA GLU A 2 16.15 -19.19 39.64
C GLU A 2 15.60 -19.80 38.35
N PHE A 3 15.65 -19.04 37.25
CA PHE A 3 15.85 -19.56 35.89
C PHE A 3 16.46 -18.48 34.99
N TRP A 4 17.59 -17.91 35.41
CA TRP A 4 18.42 -17.02 34.57
C TRP A 4 19.91 -17.28 34.88
N ALA A 5 20.45 -18.39 34.38
CA ALA A 5 21.92 -18.58 34.31
C ALA A 5 22.22 -19.59 33.20
N GLY A 6 22.84 -19.14 32.11
CA GLY A 6 23.47 -20.07 31.17
C GLY A 6 23.45 -19.64 29.71
N LEU A 7 24.03 -18.47 29.37
CA LEU A 7 24.56 -18.24 28.03
C LEU A 7 26.00 -17.70 28.16
N PRO A 8 26.98 -18.26 27.44
CA PRO A 8 28.38 -17.88 27.56
C PRO A 8 28.62 -16.50 26.94
N ARG A 9 29.30 -15.64 27.68
CA ARG A 9 29.88 -14.39 27.18
C ARG A 9 31.07 -14.72 26.27
N GLY A 10 30.84 -14.76 24.96
CA GLY A 10 31.89 -14.71 23.96
C GLY A 10 32.38 -13.27 23.81
N ARG A 11 33.50 -12.93 24.40
CA ARG A 11 34.35 -11.85 23.94
C ARG A 11 35.03 -12.35 22.67
N ASP A 12 34.80 -11.68 21.56
CA ASP A 12 35.85 -11.48 20.56
C ASP A 12 35.45 -10.29 19.67
N GLY A 13 36.38 -9.35 19.62
CA GLY A 13 36.33 -8.17 18.79
C GLY A 13 36.42 -8.54 17.32
N GLY A 14 35.32 -8.49 16.62
CA GLY A 14 35.24 -8.58 15.18
C GLY A 14 34.90 -7.21 14.60
N ASN A 15 35.92 -6.62 14.03
CA ASN A 15 35.93 -5.41 13.23
C ASN A 15 34.82 -5.45 12.18
N THR A 16 33.64 -4.87 12.49
CA THR A 16 32.64 -4.59 11.47
C THR A 16 33.19 -3.47 10.60
N ALA A 17 33.81 -3.88 9.49
CA ALA A 17 34.11 -2.99 8.39
C ALA A 17 32.78 -2.30 7.98
N ARG A 18 32.55 -1.11 8.48
CA ARG A 18 31.67 -0.14 7.85
C ARG A 18 32.23 0.05 6.44
N ALA A 19 31.60 -0.58 5.46
CA ALA A 19 31.75 -0.19 4.08
C ALA A 19 31.28 1.25 4.00
N THR A 20 32.18 2.19 4.17
CA THR A 20 32.00 3.58 3.81
C THR A 20 31.76 3.57 2.32
N CYS A 21 30.51 3.61 1.93
CA CYS A 21 30.13 4.01 0.59
C CYS A 21 30.71 5.41 0.41
N ARG A 22 31.87 5.51 -0.27
CA ARG A 22 32.39 6.80 -0.72
C ARG A 22 31.32 7.34 -1.63
N SER A 23 30.61 8.35 -1.16
CA SER A 23 29.85 9.26 -2.00
C SER A 23 30.80 9.69 -3.12
N ILE A 24 30.50 9.21 -4.33
CA ILE A 24 31.11 9.76 -5.54
C ILE A 24 30.68 11.23 -5.51
N GLU A 25 31.62 12.12 -5.22
CA GLU A 25 31.43 13.55 -5.37
C GLU A 25 31.11 13.81 -6.85
N LEU A 26 29.82 13.82 -7.18
CA LEU A 26 29.33 14.54 -8.33
C LEU A 26 29.64 15.99 -8.00
N GLY A 27 30.71 16.51 -8.63
CA GLY A 27 31.18 17.87 -8.43
C GLY A 27 29.99 18.82 -8.45
N HIS A 28 29.89 19.67 -7.45
CA HIS A 28 28.96 20.78 -7.35
C HIS A 28 29.14 21.73 -8.56
N GLN A 29 28.55 21.32 -9.69
CA GLN A 29 28.24 22.25 -10.77
C GLN A 29 26.82 22.75 -10.48
N GLY A 30 26.71 24.04 -10.20
CA GLY A 30 25.44 24.67 -9.89
C GLY A 30 24.36 24.33 -10.90
N ASN A 31 23.23 23.89 -10.37
CA ASN A 31 21.85 23.88 -10.91
C ASN A 31 21.66 23.71 -12.44
N ALA A 32 22.44 22.87 -13.12
CA ALA A 32 22.18 22.55 -14.51
C ALA A 32 20.91 21.70 -14.61
N ARG A 33 19.94 22.16 -15.39
CA ARG A 33 18.72 21.44 -15.70
C ARG A 33 19.07 20.13 -16.41
N VAL A 34 18.84 18.97 -15.74
CA VAL A 34 19.02 17.65 -16.34
C VAL A 34 17.69 17.10 -16.85
N ARG A 35 17.76 16.22 -17.86
CA ARG A 35 16.62 15.47 -18.38
C ARG A 35 16.57 14.13 -17.68
N VAL A 36 15.44 13.81 -17.07
CA VAL A 36 15.21 12.54 -16.38
C VAL A 36 14.16 11.73 -17.12
N ALA A 37 14.53 10.53 -17.55
CA ALA A 37 13.59 9.54 -18.09
C ALA A 37 13.11 8.62 -16.96
N ILE A 38 11.83 8.66 -16.64
CA ILE A 38 11.20 7.81 -15.64
C ILE A 38 10.46 6.66 -16.34
N VAL A 39 10.80 5.42 -16.01
CA VAL A 39 10.14 4.22 -16.51
C VAL A 39 9.11 3.76 -15.50
N GLY A 40 7.84 3.91 -15.81
CA GLY A 40 6.70 3.60 -14.95
C GLY A 40 6.04 4.82 -14.34
N ALA A 41 4.73 4.98 -14.61
CA ALA A 41 3.88 6.04 -14.08
C ALA A 41 2.98 5.56 -12.94
N GLY A 42 3.51 4.69 -12.04
CA GLY A 42 2.92 4.37 -10.75
C GLY A 42 3.21 5.47 -9.71
N LEU A 43 2.69 5.32 -8.48
CA LEU A 43 2.87 6.33 -7.42
C LEU A 43 4.35 6.66 -7.15
N ALA A 44 5.25 5.69 -7.23
CA ALA A 44 6.69 5.93 -7.05
C ALA A 44 7.25 6.86 -8.13
N GLY A 45 6.94 6.58 -9.40
CA GLY A 45 7.37 7.43 -10.53
C GLY A 45 6.73 8.81 -10.48
N LEU A 46 5.45 8.89 -10.14
CA LEU A 46 4.71 10.16 -10.01
C LEU A 46 5.23 11.02 -8.85
N ALA A 47 5.52 10.41 -7.68
CA ALA A 47 6.10 11.12 -6.54
C ALA A 47 7.49 11.67 -6.85
N ALA A 48 8.35 10.84 -7.49
CA ALA A 48 9.67 11.28 -7.93
C ALA A 48 9.56 12.41 -8.97
N ALA A 49 8.62 12.32 -9.91
CA ALA A 49 8.40 13.35 -10.92
C ALA A 49 8.04 14.70 -10.28
N VAL A 50 7.19 14.72 -9.25
CA VAL A 50 6.83 15.94 -8.51
C VAL A 50 8.07 16.62 -7.92
N ASP A 51 8.92 15.88 -7.23
CA ASP A 51 10.12 16.46 -6.61
C ASP A 51 11.14 16.93 -7.67
N LEU A 52 11.29 16.20 -8.75
CA LEU A 52 12.23 16.54 -9.83
C LEU A 52 11.80 17.77 -10.60
N VAL A 53 10.49 17.93 -10.91
CA VAL A 53 10.02 19.16 -11.58
C VAL A 53 10.08 20.36 -10.65
N ASP A 54 9.83 20.18 -9.34
CA ASP A 54 9.99 21.25 -8.35
C ASP A 54 11.46 21.70 -8.22
N ALA A 55 12.42 20.79 -8.45
CA ALA A 55 13.83 21.10 -8.52
C ALA A 55 14.27 21.72 -9.88
N GLY A 56 13.33 21.89 -10.83
CA GLY A 56 13.59 22.52 -12.13
C GLY A 56 14.11 21.59 -13.22
N HIS A 57 14.10 20.27 -13.00
CA HIS A 57 14.54 19.29 -13.99
C HIS A 57 13.47 19.01 -15.06
N GLY A 58 13.91 18.58 -16.25
CA GLY A 58 13.02 18.09 -17.31
C GLY A 58 12.67 16.62 -17.06
N VAL A 59 11.39 16.27 -17.07
CA VAL A 59 10.92 14.92 -16.74
C VAL A 59 10.05 14.37 -17.86
N ASP A 60 10.40 13.19 -18.35
CA ASP A 60 9.60 12.37 -19.26
C ASP A 60 9.26 11.05 -18.59
N LEU A 61 7.96 10.74 -18.44
CA LEU A 61 7.47 9.47 -17.89
C LEU A 61 7.02 8.56 -19.03
N TYR A 62 7.47 7.30 -19.01
CA TYR A 62 7.11 6.28 -19.99
C TYR A 62 6.34 5.14 -19.30
N GLU A 63 5.08 4.95 -19.69
CA GLU A 63 4.19 3.94 -19.14
C GLU A 63 3.77 2.95 -20.24
N ALA A 64 3.92 1.66 -19.94
CA ALA A 64 3.58 0.59 -20.87
C ALA A 64 2.07 0.42 -21.11
N ARG A 65 1.25 0.77 -20.12
CA ARG A 65 -0.22 0.64 -20.16
C ARG A 65 -0.84 1.85 -20.85
N PRO A 66 -2.12 1.73 -21.29
CA PRO A 66 -2.88 2.86 -21.83
C PRO A 66 -3.37 3.82 -20.75
N PHE A 67 -3.03 3.60 -19.48
CA PHE A 67 -3.37 4.42 -18.32
C PHE A 67 -2.23 4.44 -17.31
N MET A 68 -2.15 5.49 -16.53
CA MET A 68 -1.17 5.67 -15.43
C MET A 68 -1.71 5.15 -14.09
N GLY A 69 -0.86 5.21 -13.07
CA GLY A 69 -1.19 4.86 -11.69
C GLY A 69 -0.62 3.52 -11.22
N GLY A 70 -0.15 2.68 -12.13
CA GLY A 70 0.40 1.37 -11.77
C GLY A 70 -0.64 0.51 -11.06
N LYS A 71 -0.39 0.12 -9.81
CA LYS A 71 -1.31 -0.69 -8.98
C LYS A 71 -2.55 0.11 -8.51
N VAL A 72 -2.48 1.45 -8.44
CA VAL A 72 -3.64 2.32 -8.17
C VAL A 72 -4.32 2.82 -9.46
N GLY A 73 -3.97 2.23 -10.60
CA GLY A 73 -4.55 2.59 -11.89
C GLY A 73 -6.05 2.30 -11.93
N SER A 74 -6.77 3.12 -12.68
CA SER A 74 -8.18 2.92 -12.97
C SER A 74 -8.51 3.50 -14.34
N TRP A 75 -9.59 3.04 -14.93
CA TRP A 75 -10.06 3.50 -16.25
C TRP A 75 -11.59 3.41 -16.32
N VAL A 76 -12.14 3.91 -17.39
CA VAL A 76 -13.58 3.80 -17.69
C VAL A 76 -13.76 2.84 -18.85
N ASP A 77 -14.67 1.88 -18.73
CA ASP A 77 -15.05 0.98 -19.81
C ASP A 77 -15.98 1.66 -20.82
N ASP A 78 -16.29 0.97 -21.92
CA ASP A 78 -17.20 1.49 -22.96
C ASP A 78 -18.64 1.70 -22.44
N GLY A 79 -19.02 1.05 -21.34
CA GLY A 79 -20.30 1.21 -20.65
C GLY A 79 -20.32 2.35 -19.63
N GLY A 80 -19.24 3.13 -19.51
CA GLY A 80 -19.12 4.22 -18.53
C GLY A 80 -18.96 3.73 -17.10
N ASN A 81 -18.50 2.50 -16.87
CA ASN A 81 -18.18 2.00 -15.55
C ASN A 81 -16.72 2.29 -15.22
N HIS A 82 -16.49 2.78 -14.02
CA HIS A 82 -15.13 2.98 -13.50
C HIS A 82 -14.57 1.66 -12.96
N ILE A 83 -13.47 1.21 -13.53
CA ILE A 83 -12.77 -0.03 -13.16
C ILE A 83 -11.49 0.34 -12.44
N GLU A 84 -11.21 -0.31 -11.31
CA GLU A 84 -9.97 -0.15 -10.54
C GLU A 84 -9.12 -1.42 -10.56
N MET A 85 -7.81 -1.23 -10.49
CA MET A 85 -6.84 -2.32 -10.36
C MET A 85 -6.96 -3.05 -9.01
N GLY A 86 -7.42 -2.36 -7.95
CA GLY A 86 -7.57 -2.85 -6.60
C GLY A 86 -8.45 -1.95 -5.75
N LEU A 87 -8.77 -2.37 -4.52
CA LEU A 87 -9.41 -1.52 -3.51
C LEU A 87 -8.34 -0.67 -2.81
N HIS A 88 -8.49 0.65 -2.83
CA HIS A 88 -7.51 1.59 -2.31
C HIS A 88 -8.03 2.28 -1.05
N VAL A 89 -7.34 2.04 0.05
CA VAL A 89 -7.65 2.60 1.37
C VAL A 89 -6.47 3.44 1.85
N PHE A 90 -6.76 4.61 2.39
CA PHE A 90 -5.77 5.59 2.81
C PHE A 90 -5.77 5.67 4.34
N PHE A 91 -4.85 4.97 4.96
CA PHE A 91 -4.62 5.11 6.39
C PHE A 91 -3.93 6.45 6.67
N PHE A 92 -4.28 7.08 7.78
CA PHE A 92 -3.71 8.40 8.10
C PHE A 92 -2.21 8.35 8.42
N ASN A 93 -1.65 7.18 8.66
CA ASN A 93 -0.20 6.98 8.77
C ASN A 93 0.55 7.04 7.41
N TYR A 94 -0.14 7.23 6.29
CA TYR A 94 0.47 7.46 4.97
C TYR A 94 0.94 8.91 4.83
N ALA A 95 1.93 9.28 5.67
CA ALA A 95 2.35 10.67 5.84
C ALA A 95 2.89 11.30 4.55
N ASN A 96 3.66 10.55 3.79
CA ASN A 96 4.28 11.04 2.55
C ASN A 96 3.25 11.17 1.43
N LEU A 97 2.35 10.20 1.30
CA LEU A 97 1.25 10.27 0.34
C LEU A 97 0.31 11.44 0.65
N PHE A 98 -0.06 11.66 1.93
CA PHE A 98 -0.89 12.81 2.31
C PHE A 98 -0.17 14.14 2.08
N ALA A 99 1.14 14.23 2.32
CA ALA A 99 1.92 15.40 2.00
C ALA A 99 1.97 15.67 0.50
N LEU A 100 2.14 14.63 -0.32
CA LEU A 100 2.06 14.70 -1.78
C LEU A 100 0.68 15.21 -2.23
N LEU A 101 -0.42 14.62 -1.73
CA LEU A 101 -1.77 15.03 -2.07
C LEU A 101 -2.05 16.48 -1.67
N ARG A 102 -1.57 16.92 -0.51
CA ARG A 102 -1.65 18.33 -0.08
C ARG A 102 -0.90 19.26 -1.05
N LYS A 103 0.31 18.87 -1.45
CA LYS A 103 1.16 19.64 -2.37
C LYS A 103 0.47 19.83 -3.73
N VAL A 104 -0.18 18.81 -4.26
CA VAL A 104 -0.85 18.87 -5.57
C VAL A 104 -2.32 19.33 -5.50
N GLY A 105 -2.80 19.72 -4.31
CA GLY A 105 -4.19 20.21 -4.13
C GLY A 105 -5.26 19.10 -4.18
N ALA A 106 -4.90 17.86 -3.88
CA ALA A 106 -5.79 16.70 -3.97
C ALA A 106 -6.21 16.11 -2.61
N LEU A 107 -5.79 16.71 -1.49
CA LEU A 107 -6.08 16.16 -0.16
C LEU A 107 -7.58 16.10 0.13
N ASP A 108 -8.36 17.08 -0.30
CA ASP A 108 -9.81 17.17 -0.10
C ASP A 108 -10.61 16.14 -0.96
N ASN A 109 -9.90 15.35 -1.77
CA ASN A 109 -10.51 14.23 -2.48
C ASN A 109 -10.66 12.99 -1.60
N LEU A 110 -10.09 13.00 -0.41
CA LEU A 110 -10.21 11.92 0.58
C LEU A 110 -11.42 12.15 1.47
N LEU A 111 -12.26 11.13 1.60
CA LEU A 111 -13.43 11.10 2.48
C LEU A 111 -13.06 10.36 3.76
N PRO A 112 -12.99 11.05 4.91
CA PRO A 112 -12.77 10.40 6.20
C PRO A 112 -13.89 9.39 6.51
N LYS A 113 -13.52 8.26 7.08
CA LYS A 113 -14.45 7.24 7.55
C LYS A 113 -14.47 7.21 9.07
N ASP A 114 -15.53 6.64 9.63
CA ASP A 114 -15.61 6.41 11.07
C ASP A 114 -14.40 5.59 11.51
N HIS A 115 -13.85 5.97 12.66
CA HIS A 115 -12.65 5.32 13.20
C HIS A 115 -12.99 3.96 13.81
N THR A 116 -13.51 3.07 12.96
CA THR A 116 -13.87 1.69 13.26
C THR A 116 -13.33 0.77 12.18
N HIS A 117 -12.98 -0.45 12.56
CA HIS A 117 -12.68 -1.53 11.62
C HIS A 117 -13.78 -2.57 11.73
N LEU A 118 -14.46 -2.80 10.60
CA LEU A 118 -15.70 -3.59 10.54
C LEU A 118 -15.43 -4.98 9.98
N PHE A 119 -15.85 -6.01 10.70
CA PHE A 119 -15.82 -7.40 10.26
C PHE A 119 -17.26 -7.86 9.97
N VAL A 120 -17.50 -8.34 8.77
CA VAL A 120 -18.78 -8.93 8.38
C VAL A 120 -18.61 -10.44 8.37
N ASN A 121 -19.32 -11.11 9.26
CA ASN A 121 -19.35 -12.55 9.34
C ASN A 121 -20.56 -13.10 8.59
N LYS A 122 -20.53 -14.40 8.26
CA LYS A 122 -21.63 -15.09 7.56
C LYS A 122 -22.97 -14.85 8.24
N GLY A 123 -24.00 -14.59 7.43
CA GLY A 123 -25.37 -14.34 7.92
C GLY A 123 -25.62 -12.91 8.40
N GLY A 124 -24.74 -11.95 8.07
CA GLY A 124 -24.91 -10.54 8.41
C GLY A 124 -24.48 -10.18 9.84
N ASP A 125 -23.71 -11.06 10.50
CA ASP A 125 -23.18 -10.78 11.84
C ASP A 125 -22.05 -9.75 11.76
N LEU A 126 -22.38 -8.50 12.06
CA LEU A 126 -21.45 -7.37 12.04
C LEU A 126 -20.71 -7.25 13.37
N ARG A 127 -19.38 -7.24 13.29
CA ARG A 127 -18.48 -7.07 14.42
C ARG A 127 -17.52 -5.91 14.17
N GLU A 128 -17.22 -5.15 15.22
CA GLU A 128 -16.34 -3.99 15.08
C GLU A 128 -15.20 -3.96 16.08
N LEU A 129 -14.08 -3.35 15.66
CA LEU A 129 -13.09 -2.77 16.55
C LEU A 129 -13.31 -1.25 16.55
N ASP A 130 -13.85 -0.73 17.64
CA ASP A 130 -14.22 0.67 17.79
C ASP A 130 -13.11 1.49 18.45
N PHE A 131 -12.38 2.24 17.66
CA PHE A 131 -11.31 3.13 18.11
C PHE A 131 -11.80 4.52 18.53
N ARG A 132 -13.10 4.79 18.46
CA ARG A 132 -13.72 6.05 18.89
C ARG A 132 -13.72 6.13 20.41
N PHE A 133 -12.64 6.65 20.97
CA PHE A 133 -12.47 6.80 22.41
C PHE A 133 -11.83 8.18 22.70
N PRO A 134 -12.32 8.95 23.70
CA PRO A 134 -11.83 10.31 23.98
C PRO A 134 -10.36 10.37 24.32
N ILE A 135 -9.83 9.32 24.95
CA ILE A 135 -8.41 9.20 25.26
C ILE A 135 -7.75 8.45 24.09
N GLY A 136 -6.77 9.08 23.47
CA GLY A 136 -6.08 8.53 22.30
C GLY A 136 -5.23 7.30 22.59
N ALA A 137 -4.27 7.03 21.69
CA ALA A 137 -3.35 5.92 21.83
C ALA A 137 -2.55 5.98 23.14
N PRO A 138 -2.29 4.83 23.79
CA PRO A 138 -2.69 3.46 23.40
C PRO A 138 -4.11 3.06 23.85
N PHE A 139 -4.82 3.90 24.60
CA PHE A 139 -6.05 3.53 25.29
C PHE A 139 -7.23 3.26 24.34
N ASN A 140 -7.33 4.00 23.23
CA ASN A 140 -8.34 3.74 22.22
C ASN A 140 -8.15 2.36 21.58
N GLY A 141 -6.92 1.95 21.30
CA GLY A 141 -6.60 0.61 20.81
C GLY A 141 -6.90 -0.49 21.82
N LEU A 142 -6.53 -0.29 23.09
CA LEU A 142 -6.87 -1.22 24.17
C LEU A 142 -8.39 -1.38 24.32
N LYS A 143 -9.13 -0.26 24.34
CA LYS A 143 -10.60 -0.30 24.40
C LYS A 143 -11.17 -1.07 23.23
N ALA A 144 -10.79 -0.72 21.98
CA ALA A 144 -11.29 -1.39 20.78
C ALA A 144 -11.05 -2.91 20.84
N PHE A 145 -9.87 -3.31 21.29
CA PHE A 145 -9.47 -4.70 21.36
C PHE A 145 -10.25 -5.50 22.44
N PHE A 146 -10.39 -4.94 23.65
CA PHE A 146 -11.10 -5.65 24.72
C PHE A 146 -12.61 -5.63 24.55
N THR A 147 -13.18 -4.66 23.86
CA THR A 147 -14.64 -4.55 23.66
C THR A 147 -15.14 -5.26 22.40
N THR A 148 -14.27 -5.52 21.40
CA THR A 148 -14.71 -6.15 20.15
C THR A 148 -15.39 -7.49 20.40
N PRO A 149 -16.55 -7.75 19.80
CA PRO A 149 -17.19 -9.06 19.82
C PRO A 149 -16.58 -10.06 18.84
N GLN A 150 -15.64 -9.64 17.97
CA GLN A 150 -14.99 -10.52 16.98
C GLN A 150 -14.19 -11.66 17.61
N LEU A 151 -13.64 -11.43 18.81
CA LEU A 151 -12.86 -12.40 19.57
C LEU A 151 -13.58 -12.80 20.86
N ASN A 152 -13.47 -14.07 21.24
CA ASN A 152 -13.92 -14.52 22.55
C ASN A 152 -12.95 -14.06 23.66
N TRP A 153 -13.34 -14.27 24.92
CA TRP A 153 -12.55 -13.81 26.06
C TRP A 153 -11.16 -14.45 26.18
N ILE A 154 -11.06 -15.75 25.87
CA ILE A 154 -9.77 -16.47 25.91
C ILE A 154 -8.83 -15.92 24.84
N ASP A 155 -9.34 -15.69 23.62
CA ASP A 155 -8.58 -15.11 22.53
C ASP A 155 -8.09 -13.70 22.87
N LYS A 156 -8.94 -12.87 23.51
CA LYS A 156 -8.54 -11.52 23.96
C LYS A 156 -7.39 -11.57 24.96
N LEU A 157 -7.45 -12.47 25.94
CA LEU A 157 -6.36 -12.62 26.91
C LEU A 157 -5.06 -13.09 26.24
N ARG A 158 -5.15 -14.07 25.35
CA ARG A 158 -3.97 -14.58 24.63
C ARG A 158 -3.36 -13.53 23.69
N ASN A 159 -4.20 -12.74 23.02
CA ASN A 159 -3.72 -11.59 22.24
C ASN A 159 -3.05 -10.53 23.13
N ALA A 160 -3.66 -10.20 24.28
CA ALA A 160 -3.08 -9.26 25.22
C ALA A 160 -1.71 -9.73 25.74
N LEU A 161 -1.55 -11.04 25.97
CA LEU A 161 -0.27 -11.63 26.35
C LEU A 161 0.76 -11.47 25.23
N ALA A 162 0.43 -11.89 24.00
CA ALA A 162 1.33 -11.82 22.86
C ALA A 162 1.75 -10.38 22.54
N LEU A 163 0.77 -9.45 22.47
CA LEU A 163 1.06 -8.05 22.16
C LEU A 163 1.68 -7.30 23.35
N GLY A 164 1.32 -7.64 24.57
CA GLY A 164 1.85 -7.03 25.79
C GLY A 164 3.33 -7.39 26.07
N THR A 165 3.82 -8.49 25.52
CA THR A 165 5.25 -8.88 25.58
C THR A 165 6.03 -8.44 24.33
N SER A 166 5.37 -7.77 23.39
CA SER A 166 5.94 -7.37 22.11
C SER A 166 6.79 -6.08 22.19
N PRO A 167 7.62 -5.79 21.18
CA PRO A 167 8.31 -4.52 21.05
C PRO A 167 7.35 -3.30 21.00
N ILE A 168 6.06 -3.50 20.71
CA ILE A 168 5.05 -2.43 20.66
C ILE A 168 4.95 -1.71 22.00
N VAL A 169 5.02 -2.43 23.12
CA VAL A 169 4.96 -1.82 24.48
C VAL A 169 6.16 -0.89 24.71
N ARG A 170 7.36 -1.30 24.27
CA ARG A 170 8.54 -0.44 24.30
C ARG A 170 8.34 0.83 23.46
N GLY A 171 7.68 0.72 22.32
CA GLY A 171 7.43 1.83 21.42
C GLY A 171 6.58 2.96 21.97
N LEU A 172 5.87 2.74 23.09
CA LEU A 172 5.15 3.79 23.82
C LEU A 172 6.11 4.80 24.46
N VAL A 173 7.35 4.41 24.72
CA VAL A 173 8.39 5.25 25.34
C VAL A 173 9.56 5.50 24.38
N ASP A 174 9.98 4.49 23.63
CA ASP A 174 11.12 4.50 22.71
C ASP A 174 10.69 3.92 21.35
N TYR A 175 10.13 4.77 20.50
CA TYR A 175 9.62 4.37 19.18
C TYR A 175 10.73 3.81 18.27
N GLU A 176 11.87 4.51 18.19
CA GLU A 176 12.98 4.11 17.30
C GLU A 176 13.65 2.82 17.76
N GLY A 177 13.82 2.65 19.07
CA GLY A 177 14.35 1.41 19.62
C GLY A 177 13.38 0.23 19.43
N ALA A 178 12.07 0.45 19.47
CA ALA A 178 11.08 -0.57 19.16
C ALA A 178 11.11 -0.95 17.68
N MET A 179 11.19 0.04 16.78
CA MET A 179 11.31 -0.20 15.34
C MET A 179 12.58 -0.98 14.99
N ALA A 180 13.70 -0.69 15.64
CA ALA A 180 14.94 -1.46 15.44
C ALA A 180 14.75 -2.95 15.79
N VAL A 181 14.09 -3.25 16.93
CA VAL A 181 13.78 -4.63 17.31
C VAL A 181 12.80 -5.28 16.34
N ILE A 182 11.79 -4.54 15.86
CA ILE A 182 10.82 -5.06 14.89
C ILE A 182 11.50 -5.40 13.56
N ARG A 183 12.47 -4.60 13.10
CA ARG A 183 13.23 -4.91 11.87
C ARG A 183 13.97 -6.25 11.98
N ASP A 184 14.50 -6.58 13.15
CA ASP A 184 15.20 -7.86 13.39
C ASP A 184 14.25 -9.08 13.35
N LEU A 185 12.93 -8.87 13.49
CA LEU A 185 11.91 -9.90 13.38
C LEU A 185 11.52 -10.25 11.94
N ASP A 186 12.21 -9.71 10.94
CA ASP A 186 11.96 -10.02 9.53
C ASP A 186 12.09 -11.52 9.21
N ARG A 187 12.91 -12.25 9.94
CA ARG A 187 13.26 -13.67 9.65
C ARG A 187 12.19 -14.68 10.02
N ILE A 188 11.14 -14.28 10.72
CA ILE A 188 10.07 -15.16 11.16
C ILE A 188 8.72 -14.65 10.67
N SER A 189 7.76 -15.58 10.48
CA SER A 189 6.39 -15.21 10.13
C SER A 189 5.65 -14.60 11.32
N PHE A 190 4.62 -13.79 11.04
CA PHE A 190 3.79 -13.25 12.10
C PHE A 190 3.11 -14.35 12.91
N LYS A 191 2.62 -15.42 12.27
CA LYS A 191 2.05 -16.57 12.96
C LYS A 191 3.04 -17.20 13.93
N ALA A 192 4.27 -17.50 13.48
CA ALA A 192 5.28 -18.12 14.34
C ALA A 192 5.64 -17.23 15.53
N TRP A 193 5.79 -15.93 15.28
CA TRP A 193 6.03 -14.94 16.34
C TRP A 193 4.84 -14.88 17.32
N PHE A 194 3.62 -14.73 16.82
CA PHE A 194 2.42 -14.51 17.60
C PHE A 194 2.07 -15.72 18.49
N THR A 195 2.09 -16.93 17.93
CA THR A 195 1.81 -18.16 18.69
C THR A 195 2.92 -18.47 19.69
N GLY A 196 4.19 -18.20 19.33
CA GLY A 196 5.35 -18.30 20.22
C GLY A 196 5.25 -17.39 21.45
N HIS A 197 4.51 -16.26 21.36
CA HIS A 197 4.23 -15.35 22.46
C HIS A 197 2.87 -15.61 23.13
N GLY A 198 2.23 -16.74 22.85
CA GLY A 198 1.00 -17.16 23.51
C GLY A 198 -0.30 -16.78 22.78
N GLY A 199 -0.23 -16.18 21.62
CA GLY A 199 -1.39 -15.89 20.75
C GLY A 199 -2.14 -17.16 20.36
N SER A 200 -3.42 -17.04 19.99
CA SER A 200 -4.27 -18.17 19.61
C SER A 200 -4.44 -18.31 18.10
N GLU A 201 -4.50 -19.54 17.60
CA GLU A 201 -4.81 -19.84 16.19
C GLU A 201 -6.15 -19.23 15.77
N ARG A 202 -7.17 -19.31 16.64
CA ARG A 202 -8.48 -18.72 16.36
C ARG A 202 -8.41 -17.19 16.17
N SER A 203 -7.52 -16.49 16.89
CA SER A 203 -7.31 -15.05 16.67
C SER A 203 -6.68 -14.79 15.32
N LEU A 204 -5.76 -15.65 14.87
CA LEU A 204 -5.19 -15.56 13.52
C LEU A 204 -6.31 -15.66 12.49
N GLU A 205 -7.06 -16.74 12.50
CA GLU A 205 -8.13 -17.00 11.53
C GLU A 205 -9.21 -15.91 11.50
N ARG A 206 -9.67 -15.44 12.67
CA ARG A 206 -10.85 -14.55 12.74
C ARG A 206 -10.53 -13.07 12.60
N MET A 207 -9.29 -12.65 12.88
CA MET A 207 -8.92 -11.24 12.90
C MET A 207 -7.63 -10.93 12.16
N TRP A 208 -6.55 -11.67 12.44
CA TRP A 208 -5.24 -11.28 11.93
C TRP A 208 -5.01 -11.68 10.46
N ASP A 209 -5.50 -12.85 10.01
CA ASP A 209 -5.42 -13.25 8.60
C ASP A 209 -6.20 -12.30 7.68
N PRO A 210 -7.46 -11.90 7.97
CA PRO A 210 -8.12 -10.86 7.18
C PRO A 210 -7.33 -9.55 7.07
N ILE A 211 -6.64 -9.15 8.15
CA ILE A 211 -5.79 -7.96 8.15
C ILE A 211 -4.51 -8.19 7.34
N ALA A 212 -3.83 -9.33 7.51
CA ALA A 212 -2.62 -9.69 6.76
C ALA A 212 -2.90 -9.75 5.25
N TYR A 213 -4.00 -10.37 4.85
CA TYR A 213 -4.47 -10.39 3.48
C TYR A 213 -4.79 -9.00 2.92
N ALA A 214 -5.35 -8.10 3.74
CA ALA A 214 -5.61 -6.73 3.31
C ALA A 214 -4.32 -5.90 3.15
N LEU A 215 -3.27 -6.21 3.93
CA LEU A 215 -1.99 -5.50 3.90
C LEU A 215 -1.02 -6.05 2.85
N GLY A 216 -0.86 -7.37 2.78
CA GLY A 216 0.20 -8.02 2.00
C GLY A 216 -0.28 -9.09 1.01
N PHE A 217 -1.59 -9.34 0.91
CA PHE A 217 -2.23 -10.37 0.08
C PHE A 217 -1.82 -11.82 0.42
N ILE A 218 -1.17 -12.02 1.56
CA ILE A 218 -0.75 -13.29 2.14
C ILE A 218 -1.19 -13.38 3.60
N ASP A 219 -1.32 -14.61 4.12
CA ASP A 219 -1.76 -14.86 5.51
C ASP A 219 -0.64 -14.63 6.54
N CYS A 220 -1.00 -14.78 7.81
CA CYS A 220 -0.07 -14.62 8.93
C CYS A 220 1.05 -15.69 8.95
N GLU A 221 0.89 -16.81 8.27
CA GLU A 221 1.92 -17.84 8.13
C GLU A 221 2.99 -17.43 7.10
N ALA A 222 2.59 -16.71 6.07
CA ALA A 222 3.45 -16.29 4.97
C ALA A 222 4.02 -14.88 5.11
N ILE A 223 3.37 -13.97 5.88
CA ILE A 223 3.86 -12.60 6.06
C ILE A 223 4.90 -12.51 7.17
N SER A 224 5.94 -11.68 6.97
CA SER A 224 6.96 -11.40 8.00
C SER A 224 6.34 -10.72 9.23
N ALA A 225 6.79 -11.12 10.42
CA ALA A 225 6.41 -10.46 11.69
C ALA A 225 6.77 -8.97 11.68
N ARG A 226 7.86 -8.58 11.02
CA ARG A 226 8.25 -7.19 10.82
C ARG A 226 7.10 -6.37 10.22
N CYS A 227 6.48 -6.85 9.16
CA CYS A 227 5.43 -6.12 8.44
C CYS A 227 4.23 -5.83 9.34
N MET A 228 3.70 -6.87 9.99
CA MET A 228 2.53 -6.72 10.85
C MET A 228 2.82 -5.85 12.06
N LEU A 229 3.96 -6.06 12.73
CA LEU A 229 4.35 -5.31 13.93
C LEU A 229 4.70 -3.85 13.63
N THR A 230 5.21 -3.53 12.45
CA THR A 230 5.42 -2.14 12.00
C THR A 230 4.10 -1.36 12.01
N ILE A 231 3.05 -1.93 11.41
CA ILE A 231 1.73 -1.29 11.35
C ILE A 231 1.11 -1.20 12.75
N PHE A 232 1.21 -2.26 13.56
CA PHE A 232 0.63 -2.26 14.89
C PHE A 232 1.34 -1.31 15.85
N LEU A 233 2.66 -1.14 15.73
CA LEU A 233 3.39 -0.14 16.50
C LEU A 233 2.87 1.27 16.21
N MET A 234 2.64 1.59 14.93
CA MET A 234 2.07 2.89 14.54
C MET A 234 0.67 3.08 15.12
N PHE A 235 -0.20 2.07 15.02
CA PHE A 235 -1.57 2.14 15.54
C PHE A 235 -1.62 2.23 17.08
N ALA A 236 -0.70 1.56 17.76
CA ALA A 236 -0.62 1.57 19.22
C ALA A 236 -0.03 2.86 19.79
N THR A 237 0.83 3.55 19.03
CA THR A 237 1.56 4.75 19.52
C THR A 237 0.97 6.06 19.01
N LYS A 238 0.19 6.04 17.94
CA LYS A 238 -0.32 7.24 17.26
C LYS A 238 -1.83 7.11 17.02
N THR A 239 -2.62 7.91 17.74
CA THR A 239 -4.10 7.87 17.69
C THR A 239 -4.66 7.95 16.27
N GLU A 240 -4.08 8.78 15.43
CA GLU A 240 -4.58 9.04 14.08
C GLU A 240 -4.18 7.96 13.09
N ALA A 241 -3.16 7.15 13.39
CA ALA A 241 -2.54 6.24 12.42
C ALA A 241 -3.51 5.22 11.82
N SER A 242 -4.47 4.71 12.60
CA SER A 242 -5.47 3.73 12.18
C SER A 242 -6.75 4.33 11.60
N LYS A 243 -6.86 5.66 11.48
CA LYS A 243 -7.99 6.29 10.79
C LYS A 243 -7.95 5.97 9.31
N LEU A 244 -9.12 5.73 8.75
CA LEU A 244 -9.33 5.37 7.36
C LEU A 244 -9.88 6.53 6.56
N ASN A 245 -9.44 6.64 5.31
CA ASN A 245 -10.05 7.48 4.29
C ASN A 245 -10.23 6.66 3.01
N LEU A 246 -11.21 7.01 2.21
CA LEU A 246 -11.41 6.50 0.86
C LEU A 246 -11.46 7.68 -0.11
N LEU A 247 -11.10 7.47 -1.36
CA LEU A 247 -11.29 8.51 -2.38
C LEU A 247 -12.78 8.76 -2.60
N LYS A 248 -13.14 10.00 -2.93
CA LYS A 248 -14.53 10.34 -3.26
C LYS A 248 -15.02 9.70 -4.56
N GLY A 249 -14.10 9.20 -5.39
CA GLY A 249 -14.36 8.54 -6.67
C GLY A 249 -13.11 7.84 -7.19
N SER A 250 -13.05 7.59 -8.50
CA SER A 250 -12.02 6.77 -9.13
C SER A 250 -10.61 7.36 -9.07
N PRO A 251 -9.57 6.52 -8.87
CA PRO A 251 -8.20 6.97 -8.70
C PRO A 251 -7.65 7.80 -9.87
N HIS A 252 -8.02 7.49 -11.12
CA HIS A 252 -7.51 8.26 -12.27
C HIS A 252 -7.96 9.72 -12.25
N ARG A 253 -9.14 10.02 -11.68
CA ARG A 253 -9.66 11.39 -11.58
C ARG A 253 -9.22 12.10 -10.31
N TRP A 254 -9.18 11.40 -9.19
CA TRP A 254 -9.11 12.03 -7.88
C TRP A 254 -7.79 11.80 -7.14
N LEU A 255 -6.95 10.87 -7.65
CA LEU A 255 -5.62 10.60 -7.11
C LEU A 255 -4.52 10.96 -8.10
N THR A 256 -4.44 10.23 -9.21
CA THR A 256 -3.33 10.36 -10.16
C THR A 256 -3.50 11.52 -11.12
N GLY A 257 -4.74 11.90 -11.47
CA GLY A 257 -5.02 13.06 -12.31
C GLY A 257 -4.44 14.36 -11.76
N PRO A 258 -4.76 14.77 -10.52
CA PRO A 258 -4.17 15.97 -9.92
C PRO A 258 -2.64 15.97 -9.86
N ILE A 259 -2.02 14.78 -9.67
CA ILE A 259 -0.56 14.67 -9.71
C ILE A 259 -0.05 14.93 -11.13
N LEU A 260 -0.70 14.34 -12.13
CA LEU A 260 -0.35 14.56 -13.54
C LEU A 260 -0.50 16.05 -13.92
N ASP A 261 -1.61 16.68 -13.55
CA ASP A 261 -1.85 18.11 -13.81
C ASP A 261 -0.75 18.98 -13.19
N TYR A 262 -0.34 18.67 -11.97
CA TYR A 262 0.73 19.37 -11.25
C TYR A 262 2.08 19.28 -11.97
N ILE A 263 2.48 18.08 -12.42
CA ILE A 263 3.79 17.89 -13.09
C ILE A 263 3.79 18.40 -14.54
N THR A 264 2.67 18.25 -15.27
CA THR A 264 2.57 18.74 -16.66
C THR A 264 2.55 20.25 -16.72
N ALA A 265 1.89 20.92 -15.75
CA ALA A 265 1.97 22.39 -15.61
C ALA A 265 3.41 22.89 -15.39
N ARG A 266 4.33 22.02 -14.98
CA ARG A 266 5.77 22.30 -14.78
C ARG A 266 6.67 21.75 -15.90
N GLY A 267 6.05 21.29 -17.01
CA GLY A 267 6.74 20.85 -18.22
C GLY A 267 7.14 19.39 -18.27
N ALA A 268 6.65 18.54 -17.34
CA ALA A 268 6.78 17.10 -17.49
C ALA A 268 5.87 16.56 -18.58
N ARG A 269 6.24 15.45 -19.19
CA ARG A 269 5.47 14.77 -20.23
C ARG A 269 5.22 13.31 -19.84
N LEU A 270 3.98 12.84 -20.06
CA LEU A 270 3.59 11.45 -19.87
C LEU A 270 3.38 10.79 -21.25
N HIS A 271 4.04 9.67 -21.47
CA HIS A 271 3.95 8.86 -22.67
C HIS A 271 3.33 7.52 -22.32
N LEU A 272 2.02 7.34 -22.59
CA LEU A 272 1.30 6.08 -22.40
C LEU A 272 1.55 5.13 -23.58
N ARG A 273 1.41 3.81 -23.36
CA ARG A 273 1.69 2.75 -24.35
C ARG A 273 3.16 2.77 -24.85
N HIS A 274 4.07 3.29 -24.04
CA HIS A 274 5.49 3.35 -24.29
C HIS A 274 6.22 2.37 -23.38
N ARG A 275 6.32 1.11 -23.81
CA ARG A 275 6.95 0.05 -23.01
C ARG A 275 8.45 0.05 -23.23
N VAL A 276 9.23 0.26 -22.17
CA VAL A 276 10.68 0.07 -22.21
C VAL A 276 11.02 -1.41 -22.32
N GLY A 277 11.75 -1.78 -23.36
CA GLY A 277 12.15 -3.15 -23.66
C GLY A 277 13.63 -3.42 -23.45
N GLU A 278 14.50 -2.41 -23.64
CA GLU A 278 15.95 -2.58 -23.57
C GLU A 278 16.63 -1.36 -22.96
N VAL A 279 17.66 -1.61 -22.17
CA VAL A 279 18.56 -0.61 -21.60
C VAL A 279 19.90 -0.67 -22.34
N HIS A 280 20.28 0.41 -23.00
CA HIS A 280 21.61 0.56 -23.62
C HIS A 280 22.56 1.19 -22.63
N TYR A 281 23.75 0.65 -22.51
CA TYR A 281 24.74 1.13 -21.55
C TYR A 281 26.17 0.95 -22.08
N GLU A 282 27.07 1.70 -21.50
CA GLU A 282 28.51 1.57 -21.70
C GLU A 282 29.16 1.21 -20.35
N GLU A 283 30.06 0.25 -20.42
CA GLU A 283 30.90 -0.08 -19.26
C GLU A 283 32.04 0.93 -19.18
N GLY A 284 32.33 1.37 -17.97
CA GLY A 284 33.48 2.25 -17.77
C GLY A 284 34.79 1.57 -18.21
N PRO A 285 35.74 2.33 -18.75
CA PRO A 285 36.99 1.78 -19.31
C PRO A 285 37.90 1.15 -18.25
N SER A 286 37.64 1.30 -16.98
CA SER A 286 38.39 0.71 -15.87
C SER A 286 37.45 0.33 -14.72
N ALA A 287 37.93 -0.45 -13.76
CA ALA A 287 37.18 -0.83 -12.55
C ALA A 287 36.72 0.39 -11.73
N ASP A 288 37.44 1.51 -11.83
CA ASP A 288 37.12 2.77 -11.14
C ASP A 288 36.16 3.67 -11.93
N SER A 289 35.86 3.32 -13.18
CA SER A 289 34.93 4.07 -14.02
C SER A 289 33.55 3.38 -13.98
N PRO A 290 32.49 4.09 -13.56
CA PRO A 290 31.19 3.45 -13.40
C PRO A 290 30.52 3.18 -14.76
N THR A 291 29.77 2.07 -14.84
CA THR A 291 28.84 1.79 -15.92
C THR A 291 27.81 2.94 -16.02
N ARG A 292 27.43 3.33 -17.23
CA ARG A 292 26.42 4.38 -17.48
C ARG A 292 25.43 3.94 -18.54
N VAL A 293 24.16 4.29 -18.33
CA VAL A 293 23.10 4.14 -19.34
C VAL A 293 23.26 5.23 -20.40
N THR A 294 23.18 4.83 -21.67
CA THR A 294 23.28 5.72 -22.83
C THR A 294 21.94 5.93 -23.52
N GLY A 295 20.94 5.07 -23.23
CA GLY A 295 19.60 5.20 -23.79
C GLY A 295 18.70 4.03 -23.45
N LEU A 296 17.43 4.17 -23.83
CA LEU A 296 16.40 3.14 -23.71
C LEU A 296 15.78 2.90 -25.08
N THR A 297 15.48 1.63 -25.42
CA THR A 297 14.60 1.31 -26.55
C THR A 297 13.19 1.00 -26.02
N LEU A 298 12.21 1.71 -26.56
CA LEU A 298 10.80 1.58 -26.23
C LEU A 298 10.03 0.96 -27.39
N SER A 299 9.05 0.11 -27.07
CA SER A 299 8.01 -0.27 -28.02
C SER A 299 6.85 0.70 -27.87
N THR A 300 6.48 1.35 -28.97
CA THR A 300 5.38 2.32 -29.03
C THR A 300 4.37 1.89 -30.11
N PRO A 301 3.16 2.47 -30.16
CA PRO A 301 2.20 2.20 -31.22
C PRO A 301 2.73 2.53 -32.63
N GLU A 302 3.66 3.48 -32.71
CA GLU A 302 4.28 3.95 -33.96
C GLU A 302 5.53 3.15 -34.36
N GLY A 303 5.98 2.21 -33.49
CA GLY A 303 7.17 1.39 -33.68
C GLY A 303 8.24 1.63 -32.61
N PRO A 304 9.44 1.04 -32.77
CA PRO A 304 10.52 1.20 -31.82
C PRO A 304 11.01 2.65 -31.73
N LEU A 305 11.20 3.17 -30.53
CA LEU A 305 11.69 4.51 -30.26
C LEU A 305 12.93 4.43 -29.36
N ARG A 306 14.04 5.06 -29.75
CA ARG A 306 15.20 5.26 -28.88
C ARG A 306 15.06 6.58 -28.14
N VAL A 307 15.25 6.53 -26.82
CA VAL A 307 15.19 7.68 -25.92
C VAL A 307 16.53 7.83 -25.20
N GLU A 308 17.05 9.05 -25.17
CA GLU A 308 18.27 9.42 -24.46
C GLU A 308 17.96 10.50 -23.41
N ALA A 309 18.52 10.35 -22.22
CA ALA A 309 18.39 11.27 -21.10
C ALA A 309 19.70 11.34 -20.30
N ASP A 310 19.82 12.33 -19.45
CA ASP A 310 21.00 12.47 -18.58
C ASP A 310 20.94 11.46 -17.42
N THR A 311 19.72 11.17 -16.95
CA THR A 311 19.45 10.27 -15.82
C THR A 311 18.21 9.41 -16.10
N TYR A 312 18.22 8.19 -15.60
CA TYR A 312 17.17 7.19 -15.79
C TYR A 312 16.69 6.67 -14.45
N LEU A 313 15.38 6.69 -14.22
CA LEU A 313 14.72 6.16 -13.04
C LEU A 313 13.80 5.01 -13.42
N ALA A 314 14.11 3.79 -12.98
CA ALA A 314 13.21 2.64 -13.12
C ALA A 314 12.26 2.59 -11.92
N ALA A 315 11.04 3.10 -12.10
CA ALA A 315 9.98 3.16 -11.10
C ALA A 315 8.95 2.05 -11.36
N LEU A 316 9.40 0.80 -11.23
CA LEU A 316 8.68 -0.41 -11.60
C LEU A 316 8.30 -1.26 -10.36
N ASP A 317 7.52 -2.30 -10.59
CA ASP A 317 7.32 -3.41 -9.64
C ASP A 317 8.44 -4.46 -9.79
N VAL A 318 8.45 -5.46 -8.88
CA VAL A 318 9.47 -6.54 -8.89
C VAL A 318 9.53 -7.24 -10.26
N PRO A 319 8.41 -7.74 -10.83
CA PRO A 319 8.47 -8.39 -12.14
C PRO A 319 8.90 -7.45 -13.27
N GLY A 320 8.54 -6.17 -13.16
CA GLY A 320 8.91 -5.16 -14.15
C GLY A 320 10.40 -4.91 -14.17
N ILE A 321 11.01 -4.71 -13.00
CA ILE A 321 12.45 -4.47 -12.90
C ILE A 321 13.28 -5.71 -13.24
N GLN A 322 12.85 -6.91 -12.82
CA GLN A 322 13.52 -8.16 -13.18
C GLN A 322 13.60 -8.38 -14.70
N ARG A 323 12.57 -7.95 -15.44
CA ARG A 323 12.56 -8.04 -16.91
C ARG A 323 13.37 -6.94 -17.60
N LEU A 324 13.55 -5.79 -16.95
CA LEU A 324 14.23 -4.64 -17.55
C LEU A 324 15.75 -4.70 -17.38
N LEU A 325 16.23 -5.22 -16.25
CA LEU A 325 17.66 -5.22 -15.95
C LEU A 325 18.45 -6.08 -16.93
N PRO A 326 19.55 -5.56 -17.52
CA PRO A 326 20.49 -6.36 -18.30
C PRO A 326 21.06 -7.53 -17.47
N GLU A 327 21.11 -8.73 -18.05
CA GLU A 327 21.64 -9.92 -17.37
C GLU A 327 23.07 -9.71 -16.85
N ALA A 328 23.91 -8.98 -17.60
CA ALA A 328 25.28 -8.66 -17.21
C ALA A 328 25.36 -7.86 -15.90
N TRP A 329 24.29 -7.15 -15.50
CA TRP A 329 24.27 -6.36 -14.27
C TRP A 329 24.05 -7.21 -13.01
N ARG A 330 23.71 -8.48 -13.14
CA ARG A 330 23.64 -9.41 -12.00
C ARG A 330 25.00 -9.61 -11.30
N ARG A 331 26.10 -9.23 -11.92
CA ARG A 331 27.41 -9.11 -11.26
C ARG A 331 27.40 -8.14 -10.07
N TYR A 332 26.48 -7.19 -10.02
CA TYR A 332 26.30 -6.30 -8.88
C TYR A 332 25.32 -6.93 -7.87
N PRO A 333 25.74 -7.17 -6.61
CA PRO A 333 24.89 -7.83 -5.61
C PRO A 333 23.53 -7.16 -5.41
N GLN A 334 23.45 -5.83 -5.54
CA GLN A 334 22.22 -5.08 -5.42
C GLN A 334 21.20 -5.48 -6.50
N PHE A 335 21.61 -5.67 -7.73
CA PHE A 335 20.73 -6.11 -8.81
C PHE A 335 20.45 -7.60 -8.74
N ASP A 336 21.42 -8.44 -8.38
CA ASP A 336 21.19 -9.89 -8.24
C ASP A 336 20.19 -10.19 -7.12
N ASN A 337 20.22 -9.42 -6.03
CA ASN A 337 19.26 -9.56 -4.93
C ASN A 337 17.82 -9.32 -5.36
N ILE A 338 17.54 -8.47 -6.36
CA ILE A 338 16.19 -8.23 -6.89
C ILE A 338 15.57 -9.53 -7.42
N TYR A 339 16.36 -10.45 -7.97
CA TYR A 339 15.87 -11.73 -8.48
C TYR A 339 15.51 -12.75 -7.39
N LYS A 340 15.80 -12.44 -6.12
CA LYS A 340 15.35 -13.21 -4.94
C LYS A 340 14.00 -12.72 -4.41
N LEU A 341 13.56 -11.54 -4.85
CA LEU A 341 12.24 -11.00 -4.51
C LEU A 341 11.18 -11.64 -5.38
N ASP A 342 10.01 -11.85 -4.81
CA ASP A 342 8.85 -12.42 -5.49
C ASP A 342 7.64 -11.48 -5.40
N ALA A 343 6.61 -11.76 -6.18
CA ALA A 343 5.38 -10.99 -6.18
C ALA A 343 4.18 -11.91 -5.99
N VAL A 344 3.16 -11.43 -5.29
CA VAL A 344 1.94 -12.15 -5.00
C VAL A 344 0.84 -11.80 -6.00
N PRO A 345 0.01 -12.77 -6.42
CA PRO A 345 -1.15 -12.51 -7.25
C PRO A 345 -2.32 -11.96 -6.45
N VAL A 346 -3.22 -11.28 -7.16
CA VAL A 346 -4.52 -10.85 -6.64
C VAL A 346 -5.55 -10.82 -7.76
N ALA A 347 -6.81 -11.09 -7.43
CA ALA A 347 -7.93 -10.80 -8.30
C ALA A 347 -8.88 -9.82 -7.59
N THR A 348 -9.29 -8.77 -8.29
CA THR A 348 -10.27 -7.80 -7.80
C THR A 348 -11.55 -7.97 -8.58
N VAL A 349 -12.68 -8.06 -7.88
CA VAL A 349 -14.00 -8.28 -8.47
C VAL A 349 -14.90 -7.11 -8.12
N GLN A 350 -15.51 -6.51 -9.12
CA GLN A 350 -16.58 -5.52 -8.95
C GLN A 350 -17.92 -6.18 -9.27
N LEU A 351 -18.89 -6.01 -8.36
CA LEU A 351 -20.25 -6.54 -8.49
C LEU A 351 -21.25 -5.41 -8.29
N ARG A 352 -22.04 -5.10 -9.32
CA ARG A 352 -23.11 -4.08 -9.28
C ARG A 352 -24.46 -4.76 -9.13
N TYR A 353 -25.24 -4.33 -8.14
CA TYR A 353 -26.58 -4.83 -7.87
C TYR A 353 -27.65 -3.77 -8.14
N ASP A 354 -28.88 -4.24 -8.33
CA ASP A 354 -30.10 -3.41 -8.49
C ASP A 354 -30.65 -2.89 -7.14
N GLY A 355 -30.04 -3.25 -6.01
CA GLY A 355 -30.41 -2.81 -4.67
C GLY A 355 -29.21 -2.74 -3.71
N TRP A 356 -29.47 -2.34 -2.46
CA TRP A 356 -28.43 -2.17 -1.45
C TRP A 356 -28.07 -3.49 -0.78
N VAL A 357 -26.84 -3.96 -0.96
CA VAL A 357 -26.33 -5.23 -0.45
C VAL A 357 -25.87 -5.11 1.00
N THR A 358 -25.14 -4.04 1.34
CA THR A 358 -24.51 -3.89 2.66
C THR A 358 -25.44 -3.33 3.73
N GLU A 359 -26.74 -3.25 3.44
CA GLU A 359 -27.78 -2.89 4.40
C GLU A 359 -27.97 -4.04 5.40
N LEU A 360 -27.78 -3.77 6.69
CA LEU A 360 -27.92 -4.73 7.78
C LEU A 360 -28.86 -4.18 8.86
N GLY A 361 -29.62 -5.07 9.49
CA GLY A 361 -30.51 -4.74 10.61
C GLY A 361 -31.99 -5.07 10.36
N GLN A 362 -32.85 -4.69 11.32
CA GLN A 362 -34.30 -5.03 11.28
C GLN A 362 -35.03 -4.45 10.06
N ASP A 363 -34.57 -3.31 9.57
CA ASP A 363 -35.17 -2.65 8.40
C ASP A 363 -34.85 -3.36 7.09
N ALA A 364 -33.71 -4.05 6.99
CA ALA A 364 -33.35 -4.86 5.83
C ALA A 364 -34.30 -6.05 5.64
N ALA A 365 -34.79 -6.64 6.72
CA ALA A 365 -35.75 -7.74 6.71
C ALA A 365 -37.16 -7.31 6.26
N ALA A 366 -37.49 -6.03 6.43
CA ALA A 366 -38.82 -5.49 6.10
C ALA A 366 -39.03 -5.22 4.59
N GLY A 367 -38.00 -5.31 3.75
CA GLY A 367 -38.12 -5.13 2.29
C GLY A 367 -38.44 -3.69 1.83
N GLN A 368 -38.68 -2.77 2.75
CA GLN A 368 -39.15 -1.41 2.43
C GLN A 368 -38.04 -0.52 1.81
N ARG A 369 -36.76 -0.75 2.13
CA ARG A 369 -35.66 0.07 1.60
C ARG A 369 -35.08 -0.42 0.28
N ARG A 370 -35.33 -1.67 -0.11
CA ARG A 370 -34.81 -2.27 -1.34
C ARG A 370 -35.28 -1.56 -2.61
N SER A 371 -36.48 -0.96 -2.60
CA SER A 371 -37.03 -0.23 -3.71
C SER A 371 -36.72 1.26 -3.73
N ASP A 372 -36.25 1.83 -2.62
CA ASP A 372 -35.89 3.24 -2.52
C ASP A 372 -34.40 3.47 -2.74
N LEU A 373 -34.00 3.46 -4.02
CA LEU A 373 -32.62 3.70 -4.42
C LEU A 373 -32.21 5.18 -4.35
N SER A 374 -33.17 6.09 -4.06
CA SER A 374 -32.87 7.50 -3.85
C SER A 374 -32.14 7.77 -2.53
N HIS A 375 -32.35 6.90 -1.54
CA HIS A 375 -31.71 6.96 -0.23
C HIS A 375 -30.64 5.88 -0.09
N PRO A 376 -29.34 6.25 -0.13
CA PRO A 376 -28.25 5.31 0.08
C PRO A 376 -28.35 4.63 1.45
N ALA A 377 -28.25 3.30 1.47
CA ALA A 377 -28.33 2.52 2.70
C ALA A 377 -27.25 1.45 2.75
N GLY A 378 -26.56 1.33 3.89
CA GLY A 378 -25.56 0.29 4.12
C GLY A 378 -24.24 0.80 4.69
N LEU A 379 -23.20 -0.02 4.60
CA LEU A 379 -21.89 0.21 5.19
C LEU A 379 -20.99 1.01 4.24
N ASN A 380 -20.52 2.17 4.67
CA ASN A 380 -19.73 3.10 3.86
C ASN A 380 -18.23 3.10 4.21
N ASN A 381 -17.72 2.06 4.86
CA ASN A 381 -16.35 1.91 5.31
C ASN A 381 -15.65 0.75 4.61
N LEU A 382 -14.34 0.56 4.88
CA LEU A 382 -13.64 -0.68 4.58
C LEU A 382 -14.22 -1.80 5.45
N LEU A 383 -14.47 -2.93 4.82
CA LEU A 383 -15.03 -4.12 5.45
C LEU A 383 -14.04 -5.27 5.36
N TYR A 384 -13.97 -6.07 6.44
CA TYR A 384 -13.18 -7.28 6.52
C TYR A 384 -14.09 -8.49 6.71
N THR A 385 -13.64 -9.67 6.31
CA THR A 385 -14.31 -10.93 6.62
C THR A 385 -13.30 -12.07 6.73
N ALA A 386 -13.61 -13.01 7.64
CA ALA A 386 -12.93 -14.28 7.73
C ALA A 386 -13.77 -15.45 7.14
N ASP A 387 -14.96 -15.14 6.62
CA ASP A 387 -15.94 -16.14 6.18
C ASP A 387 -16.10 -16.18 4.63
N ALA A 388 -15.21 -15.51 3.90
CA ALA A 388 -15.16 -15.52 2.43
C ALA A 388 -13.71 -15.63 1.94
N GLN A 389 -13.55 -15.90 0.65
CA GLN A 389 -12.25 -15.95 -0.03
C GLN A 389 -11.83 -14.56 -0.56
N PHE A 390 -12.51 -13.52 -0.14
CA PHE A 390 -12.07 -12.12 -0.19
C PHE A 390 -12.00 -11.61 1.25
N SER A 391 -10.83 -11.19 1.67
CA SER A 391 -10.60 -10.79 3.08
C SER A 391 -10.96 -9.35 3.36
N CYS A 392 -10.95 -8.49 2.33
CA CYS A 392 -11.37 -7.10 2.43
C CYS A 392 -12.19 -6.67 1.20
N PHE A 393 -13.12 -5.76 1.43
CA PHE A 393 -14.03 -5.26 0.40
C PHE A 393 -14.66 -3.92 0.84
N ALA A 394 -15.31 -3.23 -0.10
CA ALA A 394 -16.08 -2.02 0.19
C ALA A 394 -17.27 -1.90 -0.78
N ASP A 395 -18.31 -1.24 -0.33
CA ASP A 395 -19.40 -0.76 -1.20
C ASP A 395 -19.03 0.61 -1.76
N LEU A 396 -18.46 0.64 -2.95
CA LEU A 396 -17.99 1.88 -3.58
C LEU A 396 -19.13 2.88 -3.87
N ALA A 397 -20.35 2.40 -4.08
CA ALA A 397 -21.50 3.29 -4.28
C ALA A 397 -21.82 4.12 -3.02
N LEU A 398 -21.45 3.62 -1.83
CA LEU A 398 -21.59 4.30 -0.54
C LEU A 398 -20.27 4.95 -0.09
N ALA A 399 -19.16 4.25 -0.24
CA ALA A 399 -17.88 4.66 0.31
C ALA A 399 -17.15 5.71 -0.54
N SER A 400 -17.38 5.71 -1.87
CA SER A 400 -16.74 6.56 -2.88
C SER A 400 -17.74 7.06 -3.93
N PRO A 401 -18.81 7.75 -3.56
CA PRO A 401 -20.04 7.88 -4.35
C PRO A 401 -19.92 8.68 -5.64
N VAL A 402 -18.93 9.57 -5.78
CA VAL A 402 -18.89 10.56 -6.88
C VAL A 402 -18.85 9.91 -8.27
N ASP A 403 -18.09 8.84 -8.43
CA ASP A 403 -17.99 8.12 -9.72
C ASP A 403 -18.70 6.75 -9.69
N TYR A 404 -19.04 6.23 -8.50
CA TYR A 404 -19.52 4.85 -8.37
C TYR A 404 -21.00 4.74 -8.02
N ARG A 405 -21.62 5.78 -7.48
CA ARG A 405 -23.08 5.81 -7.34
C ARG A 405 -23.72 6.07 -8.70
N LYS A 406 -24.75 5.30 -9.04
CA LYS A 406 -25.55 5.48 -10.26
C LYS A 406 -27.02 5.52 -9.89
N ASP A 407 -27.76 6.45 -10.49
CA ASP A 407 -29.20 6.56 -10.28
C ASP A 407 -29.92 5.29 -10.75
N GLY A 408 -30.86 4.82 -9.96
CA GLY A 408 -31.61 3.60 -10.24
C GLY A 408 -30.85 2.30 -9.99
N LEU A 409 -29.62 2.37 -9.43
CA LEU A 409 -28.82 1.19 -9.05
C LEU A 409 -28.40 1.25 -7.58
N GLY A 410 -28.17 0.09 -7.00
CA GLY A 410 -27.74 -0.08 -5.62
C GLY A 410 -26.21 -0.19 -5.46
N SER A 411 -25.79 -1.13 -4.65
CA SER A 411 -24.40 -1.37 -4.28
C SER A 411 -23.48 -1.64 -5.46
N LEU A 412 -22.27 -1.12 -5.40
CA LEU A 412 -21.12 -1.58 -6.18
C LEU A 412 -20.08 -2.13 -5.22
N LEU A 413 -20.09 -3.42 -5.03
CA LEU A 413 -19.09 -4.06 -4.18
C LEU A 413 -17.77 -4.24 -4.95
N GLN A 414 -16.67 -3.87 -4.31
CA GLN A 414 -15.32 -4.20 -4.77
C GLN A 414 -14.67 -5.15 -3.76
N CYS A 415 -14.48 -6.39 -4.20
CA CYS A 415 -13.94 -7.49 -3.40
C CYS A 415 -12.52 -7.83 -3.82
N VAL A 416 -11.60 -8.00 -2.85
CA VAL A 416 -10.21 -8.36 -3.09
C VAL A 416 -10.01 -9.82 -2.73
N LEU A 417 -9.87 -10.67 -3.75
CA LEU A 417 -9.70 -12.11 -3.60
C LEU A 417 -8.25 -12.43 -3.23
N THR A 418 -8.05 -12.86 -2.00
CA THR A 418 -6.75 -13.21 -1.40
C THR A 418 -6.85 -14.48 -0.54
N PRO A 419 -5.93 -15.45 -0.74
CA PRO A 419 -4.83 -15.46 -1.70
C PRO A 419 -5.31 -15.47 -3.16
N GLY A 420 -4.52 -14.85 -4.05
CA GLY A 420 -4.88 -14.72 -5.46
C GLY A 420 -4.63 -15.99 -6.29
N ASP A 421 -3.68 -16.84 -5.87
CA ASP A 421 -3.23 -18.01 -6.63
C ASP A 421 -4.37 -18.91 -7.16
N PRO A 422 -5.42 -19.25 -6.37
CA PRO A 422 -6.50 -20.11 -6.86
C PRO A 422 -7.38 -19.46 -7.93
N TRP A 423 -7.31 -18.12 -8.06
CA TRP A 423 -8.22 -17.34 -8.91
C TRP A 423 -7.63 -16.99 -10.27
N ILE A 424 -6.30 -16.82 -10.37
CA ILE A 424 -5.65 -16.40 -11.61
C ILE A 424 -5.99 -17.33 -12.79
N PRO A 425 -5.99 -18.69 -12.67
CA PRO A 425 -6.29 -19.58 -13.77
C PRO A 425 -7.79 -19.69 -14.09
N LYS A 426 -8.70 -19.26 -13.20
CA LYS A 426 -10.15 -19.40 -13.39
C LYS A 426 -10.70 -18.44 -14.44
N LYS A 427 -11.82 -18.81 -15.07
CA LYS A 427 -12.55 -17.92 -15.97
C LYS A 427 -13.25 -16.80 -15.20
N THR A 428 -13.47 -15.68 -15.87
CA THR A 428 -14.15 -14.51 -15.27
C THR A 428 -15.52 -14.88 -14.70
N GLU A 429 -16.31 -15.64 -15.43
CA GLU A 429 -17.66 -16.06 -15.03
C GLU A 429 -17.64 -16.92 -13.76
N GLU A 430 -16.66 -17.82 -13.63
CA GLU A 430 -16.49 -18.65 -12.44
C GLU A 430 -16.12 -17.80 -11.20
N ILE A 431 -15.25 -16.81 -11.39
CA ILE A 431 -14.84 -15.89 -10.32
C ILE A 431 -16.04 -15.05 -9.87
N VAL A 432 -16.78 -14.48 -10.81
CA VAL A 432 -17.97 -13.68 -10.52
C VAL A 432 -19.02 -14.50 -9.77
N ALA A 433 -19.36 -15.69 -10.27
CA ALA A 433 -20.36 -16.54 -9.62
C ALA A 433 -19.95 -16.96 -8.21
N ALA A 434 -18.68 -17.31 -8.01
CA ALA A 434 -18.17 -17.68 -6.69
C ALA A 434 -18.14 -16.50 -5.72
N THR A 435 -17.82 -15.30 -6.20
CA THR A 435 -17.79 -14.07 -5.37
C THR A 435 -19.20 -13.63 -5.02
N ASP A 436 -20.15 -13.64 -5.98
CA ASP A 436 -21.56 -13.29 -5.72
C ASP A 436 -22.18 -14.25 -4.69
N ALA A 437 -21.94 -15.56 -4.81
CA ALA A 437 -22.43 -16.53 -3.83
C ALA A 437 -21.91 -16.26 -2.41
N GLN A 438 -20.65 -15.86 -2.28
CA GLN A 438 -20.06 -15.51 -0.97
C GLN A 438 -20.61 -14.18 -0.43
N VAL A 439 -20.84 -13.17 -1.29
CA VAL A 439 -21.50 -11.93 -0.91
C VAL A 439 -22.89 -12.21 -0.35
N ARG A 440 -23.70 -13.05 -1.01
CA ARG A 440 -25.03 -13.44 -0.53
C ARG A 440 -24.99 -14.21 0.79
N ALA A 441 -23.93 -15.00 1.02
CA ALA A 441 -23.74 -15.68 2.30
C ALA A 441 -23.38 -14.73 3.46
N LEU A 442 -22.67 -13.63 3.15
CA LEU A 442 -22.36 -12.58 4.14
C LEU A 442 -23.54 -11.65 4.39
N PHE A 443 -24.33 -11.33 3.37
CA PHE A 443 -25.39 -10.32 3.44
C PHE A 443 -26.77 -10.92 3.10
N PRO A 444 -27.59 -11.25 4.11
CA PRO A 444 -28.97 -11.69 3.85
C PRO A 444 -29.80 -10.65 3.06
N SER A 445 -29.46 -9.36 3.16
CA SER A 445 -30.04 -8.26 2.37
C SER A 445 -29.82 -8.41 0.85
N ALA A 446 -28.85 -9.21 0.43
CA ALA A 446 -28.60 -9.50 -0.98
C ALA A 446 -29.55 -10.55 -1.57
N GLU A 447 -30.36 -11.22 -0.74
CA GLU A 447 -31.36 -12.17 -1.20
C GLU A 447 -32.39 -11.46 -2.09
N GLY A 448 -32.64 -12.03 -3.27
CA GLY A 448 -33.59 -11.46 -4.25
C GLY A 448 -33.05 -10.27 -5.04
N LEU A 449 -31.83 -9.77 -4.78
CA LEU A 449 -31.20 -8.76 -5.63
C LEU A 449 -30.62 -9.36 -6.89
N THR A 450 -30.64 -8.59 -7.97
CA THR A 450 -30.07 -8.98 -9.26
C THR A 450 -28.66 -8.39 -9.40
N LEU A 451 -27.70 -9.24 -9.78
CA LEU A 451 -26.38 -8.80 -10.23
C LEU A 451 -26.52 -8.27 -11.67
N VAL A 452 -26.42 -6.95 -11.86
CA VAL A 452 -26.68 -6.30 -13.15
C VAL A 452 -25.42 -6.02 -13.96
N TRP A 453 -24.24 -5.99 -13.32
CA TRP A 453 -22.96 -5.82 -13.97
C TRP A 453 -21.84 -6.36 -13.09
N SER A 454 -20.79 -6.85 -13.73
CA SER A 454 -19.59 -7.31 -13.02
C SER A 454 -18.34 -7.10 -13.84
N ASN A 455 -17.20 -7.01 -13.16
CA ASN A 455 -15.87 -6.97 -13.77
C ASN A 455 -14.86 -7.69 -12.90
N VAL A 456 -13.83 -8.27 -13.53
CA VAL A 456 -12.72 -8.94 -12.84
C VAL A 456 -11.39 -8.43 -13.39
N VAL A 457 -10.54 -7.95 -12.50
CA VAL A 457 -9.15 -7.60 -12.81
C VAL A 457 -8.25 -8.63 -12.17
N LYS A 458 -7.45 -9.32 -12.97
CA LYS A 458 -6.46 -10.30 -12.51
C LYS A 458 -5.05 -9.75 -12.63
N LEU A 459 -4.32 -9.75 -11.53
CA LEU A 459 -2.90 -9.41 -11.47
C LEU A 459 -2.13 -10.64 -11.00
N ALA A 460 -1.53 -11.36 -11.94
CA ALA A 460 -0.76 -12.56 -11.62
C ALA A 460 0.49 -12.25 -10.76
N GLN A 461 0.97 -11.02 -10.83
CA GLN A 461 2.09 -10.51 -10.06
C GLN A 461 1.76 -9.08 -9.63
N SER A 462 1.36 -8.88 -8.38
CA SER A 462 0.90 -7.60 -7.85
C SER A 462 1.87 -7.04 -6.81
N LEU A 463 1.62 -7.27 -5.52
CA LEU A 463 2.48 -6.78 -4.47
C LEU A 463 3.81 -7.55 -4.44
N TYR A 464 4.88 -6.92 -4.01
CA TYR A 464 6.07 -7.62 -3.60
C TYR A 464 5.74 -8.51 -2.38
N ARG A 465 6.24 -9.76 -2.40
CA ARG A 465 5.94 -10.73 -1.34
C ARG A 465 6.77 -10.41 -0.09
N GLU A 466 6.18 -9.81 0.92
CA GLU A 466 6.83 -9.50 2.19
C GLU A 466 6.94 -10.74 3.11
N ALA A 467 7.53 -11.81 2.57
CA ALA A 467 7.78 -13.04 3.31
C ALA A 467 8.95 -12.88 4.30
N PRO A 468 9.07 -13.78 5.28
CA PRO A 468 10.22 -13.80 6.19
C PRO A 468 11.56 -13.85 5.46
N GLY A 469 12.49 -12.99 5.86
CA GLY A 469 13.86 -12.94 5.33
C GLY A 469 14.03 -12.19 4.02
N MET A 470 13.02 -11.47 3.54
CA MET A 470 13.09 -10.75 2.26
C MET A 470 13.67 -9.33 2.38
N GLU A 471 13.60 -8.70 3.55
CA GLU A 471 14.08 -7.34 3.78
C GLU A 471 15.53 -7.08 3.33
N PRO A 472 16.52 -7.97 3.56
CA PRO A 472 17.89 -7.76 3.12
C PRO A 472 18.10 -7.70 1.60
N TYR A 473 17.15 -8.20 0.81
CA TYR A 473 17.22 -8.22 -0.65
C TYR A 473 16.64 -6.99 -1.31
N ARG A 474 16.00 -6.11 -0.55
CA ARG A 474 15.46 -4.85 -1.07
C ARG A 474 16.60 -3.91 -1.47
N PRO A 475 16.65 -3.44 -2.73
CA PRO A 475 17.72 -2.57 -3.20
C PRO A 475 17.55 -1.14 -2.67
N ASP A 476 18.65 -0.41 -2.56
CA ASP A 476 18.63 1.04 -2.40
C ASP A 476 18.19 1.74 -3.70
N GLN A 477 17.79 2.99 -3.63
CA GLN A 477 17.38 3.77 -4.80
C GLN A 477 18.57 4.16 -5.68
N ALA A 478 19.72 4.48 -5.09
CA ALA A 478 20.96 4.65 -5.82
C ALA A 478 21.55 3.29 -6.20
N THR A 479 22.13 3.19 -7.39
CA THR A 479 22.65 1.93 -7.92
C THR A 479 24.14 2.00 -8.25
N PRO A 480 24.82 0.87 -8.50
CA PRO A 480 26.18 0.85 -9.01
C PRO A 480 26.34 1.46 -10.41
N VAL A 481 25.25 1.70 -11.14
CA VAL A 481 25.25 2.34 -12.46
C VAL A 481 25.01 3.85 -12.28
N ALA A 482 25.96 4.66 -12.68
CA ALA A 482 26.11 6.06 -12.25
C ALA A 482 24.88 6.96 -12.48
N ASN A 483 24.11 6.74 -13.54
CA ASN A 483 22.94 7.53 -13.88
C ASN A 483 21.64 6.69 -13.95
N PHE A 484 21.61 5.55 -13.27
CA PHE A 484 20.47 4.66 -13.22
C PHE A 484 20.01 4.47 -11.76
N PHE A 485 18.75 4.78 -11.50
CA PHE A 485 18.15 4.76 -10.17
C PHE A 485 16.92 3.85 -10.14
N LEU A 486 16.56 3.39 -8.95
CA LEU A 486 15.41 2.54 -8.71
C LEU A 486 14.37 3.24 -7.85
N ALA A 487 13.10 3.02 -8.14
CA ALA A 487 11.98 3.32 -7.27
C ALA A 487 10.91 2.22 -7.37
N GLY A 488 10.06 2.17 -6.38
CA GLY A 488 9.01 1.17 -6.22
C GLY A 488 8.93 0.73 -4.77
N SER A 489 7.77 0.31 -4.33
CA SER A 489 7.52 -0.10 -2.94
C SER A 489 8.45 -1.22 -2.44
N TYR A 490 8.99 -2.03 -3.36
CA TYR A 490 9.98 -3.08 -3.09
C TYR A 490 11.39 -2.56 -2.79
N THR A 491 11.74 -1.31 -3.10
CA THR A 491 13.03 -0.74 -2.74
C THR A 491 13.10 -0.41 -1.26
N ARG A 492 14.29 -0.24 -0.71
CA ARG A 492 14.49 -0.01 0.73
C ARG A 492 13.82 1.29 1.16
N GLN A 493 12.93 1.18 2.11
CA GLN A 493 12.26 2.28 2.82
C GLN A 493 11.67 1.72 4.13
N ASP A 494 11.31 2.58 5.07
CA ASP A 494 10.91 2.18 6.43
C ASP A 494 9.41 1.83 6.57
N TYR A 495 8.78 1.37 5.48
CA TYR A 495 7.37 0.97 5.48
C TYR A 495 7.17 -0.36 4.74
N ILE A 496 5.93 -0.84 4.68
CA ILE A 496 5.56 -2.05 3.93
C ILE A 496 5.27 -1.73 2.45
N ASP A 497 5.11 -2.76 1.61
CA ASP A 497 4.61 -2.61 0.23
C ASP A 497 3.19 -2.03 0.24
N SER A 498 3.07 -0.77 -0.15
CA SER A 498 1.82 -0.01 -0.10
C SER A 498 1.92 1.25 -0.95
N MET A 499 0.84 2.01 -1.01
CA MET A 499 0.84 3.35 -1.61
C MET A 499 1.83 4.29 -0.90
N GLU A 500 1.94 4.21 0.42
CA GLU A 500 2.91 4.98 1.21
C GLU A 500 4.34 4.56 0.88
N GLY A 501 4.63 3.25 0.90
CA GLY A 501 5.96 2.74 0.57
C GLY A 501 6.40 3.12 -0.84
N ALA A 502 5.48 3.09 -1.82
CA ALA A 502 5.75 3.54 -3.18
C ALA A 502 6.06 5.05 -3.24
N THR A 503 5.28 5.87 -2.53
CA THR A 503 5.48 7.33 -2.47
C THR A 503 6.81 7.67 -1.80
N MET A 504 7.12 7.06 -0.65
CA MET A 504 8.41 7.22 0.04
C MET A 504 9.57 6.87 -0.87
N SER A 505 9.47 5.74 -1.56
CA SER A 505 10.51 5.29 -2.51
C SER A 505 10.73 6.29 -3.64
N GLY A 506 9.67 6.91 -4.16
CA GLY A 506 9.76 7.97 -5.17
C GLY A 506 10.52 9.20 -4.65
N HIS A 507 10.20 9.67 -3.45
CA HIS A 507 10.91 10.79 -2.80
C HIS A 507 12.39 10.46 -2.52
N LEU A 508 12.68 9.24 -2.04
CA LEU A 508 14.05 8.77 -1.83
C LEU A 508 14.85 8.70 -3.14
N ALA A 509 14.23 8.23 -4.21
CA ALA A 509 14.87 8.16 -5.54
C ALA A 509 15.15 9.57 -6.11
N ALA A 510 14.19 10.48 -6.01
CA ALA A 510 14.39 11.87 -6.41
C ALA A 510 15.51 12.53 -5.60
N ALA A 511 15.56 12.33 -4.30
CA ALA A 511 16.62 12.82 -3.43
C ALA A 511 18.00 12.26 -3.82
N ALA A 512 18.08 10.99 -4.16
CA ALA A 512 19.32 10.35 -4.65
C ALA A 512 19.78 10.97 -6.00
N ILE A 513 18.84 11.21 -6.93
CA ILE A 513 19.13 11.87 -8.21
C ILE A 513 19.65 13.29 -7.98
N LEU A 514 19.05 14.02 -7.03
CA LEU A 514 19.42 15.41 -6.69
C LEU A 514 20.69 15.53 -5.84
N GLY A 515 21.23 14.40 -5.35
CA GLY A 515 22.37 14.39 -4.43
C GLY A 515 22.09 15.08 -3.10
N GLN A 516 20.85 15.04 -2.61
CA GLN A 516 20.40 15.70 -1.38
C GLN A 516 19.78 14.67 -0.39
N PRO A 517 19.72 15.00 0.90
CA PRO A 517 18.95 14.21 1.86
C PRO A 517 17.45 14.22 1.50
N ALA A 518 16.80 13.08 1.58
CA ALA A 518 15.37 12.99 1.39
C ALA A 518 14.60 13.72 2.50
N LYS A 519 13.56 14.44 2.12
CA LYS A 519 12.66 15.14 3.04
C LYS A 519 11.36 14.37 3.16
N LEU A 520 11.37 13.30 3.95
CA LEU A 520 10.17 12.50 4.19
C LEU A 520 9.26 13.19 5.22
N ALA A 521 7.95 13.12 4.96
CA ALA A 521 6.95 13.61 5.88
C ALA A 521 6.78 12.64 7.07
N SER A 522 6.44 13.19 8.23
CA SER A 522 6.05 12.42 9.40
C SER A 522 4.58 12.66 9.73
N LEU A 523 3.96 11.75 10.47
CA LEU A 523 2.58 11.92 10.93
C LEU A 523 2.41 13.22 11.74
N ALA A 524 3.40 13.60 12.54
CA ALA A 524 3.40 14.84 13.29
C ALA A 524 3.32 16.08 12.39
N SER A 525 3.94 16.05 11.21
CA SER A 525 3.89 17.16 10.24
C SER A 525 2.52 17.32 9.56
N LEU A 526 1.69 16.28 9.58
CA LEU A 526 0.34 16.32 9.02
C LEU A 526 -0.69 16.91 9.99
N VAL A 527 -0.55 16.60 11.28
CA VAL A 527 -1.54 16.95 12.31
C VAL A 527 -1.44 18.42 12.72
N GLY A 528 -0.34 19.12 12.43
CA GLY A 528 -0.06 20.50 12.86
C GLY A 528 0.09 20.62 14.39
N PRO A 529 0.59 21.72 14.94
CA PRO A 529 0.50 21.97 16.35
C PRO A 529 -1.00 22.05 16.72
N ALA A 530 -1.44 21.23 17.68
CA ALA A 530 -2.81 21.24 18.18
C ALA A 530 -3.23 22.70 18.41
N ALA A 531 -4.25 23.15 17.66
CA ALA A 531 -4.86 24.45 17.90
C ALA A 531 -5.17 24.51 19.39
N GLY A 532 -4.52 25.44 20.08
CA GLY A 532 -4.56 25.53 21.54
C GLY A 532 -6.00 25.39 22.01
N ARG A 533 -6.21 24.57 23.03
CA ARG A 533 -7.46 24.51 23.79
C ARG A 533 -7.78 25.95 24.16
N THR A 534 -8.72 26.56 23.45
CA THR A 534 -9.38 27.76 23.93
C THR A 534 -10.09 27.37 25.22
N THR A 535 -9.45 27.61 26.33
CA THR A 535 -10.11 27.69 27.61
C THR A 535 -11.23 28.73 27.46
N ALA A 536 -12.47 28.26 27.49
CA ALA A 536 -13.61 29.15 27.64
C ALA A 536 -13.39 29.96 28.94
N ALA A 537 -12.89 31.18 28.79
CA ALA A 537 -12.92 32.17 29.83
C ALA A 537 -14.38 32.56 30.04
N GLY A 538 -14.79 32.53 31.29
CA GLY A 538 -16.14 32.76 31.75
C GLY A 538 -16.74 34.06 31.24
N VAL A 539 -18.03 33.99 31.02
CA VAL A 539 -18.92 35.14 30.99
C VAL A 539 -19.58 35.21 32.37
N SER A 540 -19.21 36.25 33.09
CA SER A 540 -19.89 36.72 34.30
C SER A 540 -21.30 37.19 33.99
#